data_0ef51509921e7f1bdff3c7df73fd91e2
#
_entry.id   0ef51509921e7f1bdff3c7df73fd91e2
#
_cell.length_a   1.000
_cell.length_b   1.000
_cell.length_c   1.000
_cell.angle_alpha   90.00
_cell.angle_beta   90.00
_cell.angle_gamma   90.00
#
_symmetry.space_group_name_H-M   'P 1'
#
loop_
_entity.id
_entity.type
_entity.pdbx_description
1 polymer ?
#
loop_
_entity_poly.entity_id
_entity_poly.type
_entity_poly.pdbx_seq_one_letter_code
_entity_poly.pdbx_strand_id
1 'polypeptide(L)'
;TLVESEVVGDVGQGGWKVNDGILTWYGFGSGRPGRIALWEGQDSTSFLPTDAKVLNLELKLPIFNQNKDYVTFIDGNRSSVMKYCDGKISSHQEIDLGTYAINDSYYTHDDWMSAAMEMMSKPFGIVERYVEGGKEIFMEVFVQTPEGGTHDYYGIFNNNRWIWFSPGTTNEHPFVNSFRTIKGKTLYCILNPYILKNMQEELKVKITTPLESIPDDFVIAKVHLN
;
A
#
# COMPACT_ATOMS: atom_id res chain seq x y z
N THR A 1 15.46 11.90 16.85
CA THR A 1 15.61 11.26 18.17
C THR A 1 14.63 10.09 18.24
N LEU A 2 15.11 8.88 18.56
CA LEU A 2 14.25 7.73 18.83
C LEU A 2 13.49 7.98 20.13
N VAL A 3 12.17 7.99 20.07
CA VAL A 3 11.30 8.29 21.22
C VAL A 3 10.94 7.02 21.97
N GLU A 4 10.72 5.93 21.26
CA GLU A 4 10.32 4.64 21.81
C GLU A 4 10.87 3.53 20.93
N SER A 5 11.29 2.40 21.52
CA SER A 5 11.64 1.18 20.81
C SER A 5 11.07 -0.02 21.53
N GLU A 6 10.59 -0.99 20.78
CA GLU A 6 10.07 -2.24 21.30
C GLU A 6 10.69 -3.40 20.51
N VAL A 7 11.10 -4.46 21.24
CA VAL A 7 11.66 -5.65 20.64
C VAL A 7 10.53 -6.64 20.39
N VAL A 8 10.32 -6.98 19.13
CA VAL A 8 9.40 -8.05 18.71
C VAL A 8 10.21 -9.30 18.33
N GLY A 9 9.61 -10.48 18.51
CA GLY A 9 10.29 -11.75 18.32
C GLY A 9 10.76 -12.04 16.91
N ASP A 10 10.18 -11.37 15.89
CA ASP A 10 10.59 -11.49 14.50
C ASP A 10 10.21 -10.26 13.68
N VAL A 11 11.00 -9.99 12.66
CA VAL A 11 10.82 -8.84 11.77
C VAL A 11 10.09 -9.29 10.50
N GLY A 12 8.86 -8.83 10.33
CA GLY A 12 8.13 -8.95 9.08
C GLY A 12 8.54 -7.87 8.08
N GLN A 13 7.81 -7.80 6.97
CA GLN A 13 8.00 -6.76 5.94
C GLN A 13 7.50 -5.37 6.38
N GLY A 14 6.67 -5.32 7.41
CA GLY A 14 6.17 -4.09 8.01
C GLY A 14 5.45 -4.33 9.33
N GLY A 15 5.48 -3.37 10.22
CA GLY A 15 4.84 -3.43 11.51
C GLY A 15 4.04 -2.16 11.83
N TRP A 16 3.03 -2.30 12.68
CA TRP A 16 2.19 -1.21 13.15
C TRP A 16 1.76 -1.40 14.60
N LYS A 17 1.98 -0.39 15.44
CA LYS A 17 1.57 -0.43 16.84
C LYS A 17 0.05 -0.27 16.95
N VAL A 18 -0.57 -1.19 17.68
CA VAL A 18 -1.99 -1.17 18.08
C VAL A 18 -2.10 -1.20 19.61
N ASN A 19 -3.31 -1.06 20.15
CA ASN A 19 -3.48 -1.02 21.60
C ASN A 19 -2.94 -2.27 22.29
N ASP A 20 -3.13 -3.45 21.68
CA ASP A 20 -2.80 -4.74 22.26
C ASP A 20 -1.39 -5.22 21.92
N GLY A 21 -0.63 -4.48 21.08
CA GLY A 21 0.71 -4.91 20.68
C GLY A 21 1.16 -4.35 19.34
N ILE A 22 1.88 -5.18 18.58
CA ILE A 22 2.37 -4.82 17.25
C ILE A 22 1.84 -5.80 16.21
N LEU A 23 1.06 -5.29 15.25
CA LEU A 23 0.72 -6.04 14.04
C LEU A 23 1.93 -6.10 13.11
N THR A 24 2.27 -7.28 12.63
CA THR A 24 3.37 -7.48 11.69
C THR A 24 2.88 -8.21 10.44
N TRP A 25 3.20 -7.67 9.27
CA TRP A 25 2.91 -8.29 7.99
C TRP A 25 4.08 -9.17 7.54
N TYR A 26 3.80 -10.45 7.27
CA TYR A 26 4.76 -11.41 6.73
C TYR A 26 4.49 -11.75 5.27
N GLY A 27 3.25 -11.62 4.84
CA GLY A 27 2.82 -11.98 3.50
C GLY A 27 2.78 -13.49 3.25
N PHE A 28 2.65 -13.83 1.98
CA PHE A 28 2.64 -15.22 1.54
C PHE A 28 4.07 -15.79 1.48
N GLY A 29 4.22 -17.09 1.69
CA GLY A 29 5.49 -17.79 1.53
C GLY A 29 6.54 -17.52 2.61
N SER A 30 6.18 -16.88 3.70
CA SER A 30 7.08 -16.55 4.81
C SER A 30 7.49 -17.75 5.67
N GLY A 31 6.86 -18.90 5.48
CA GLY A 31 7.00 -20.07 6.37
C GLY A 31 6.28 -19.91 7.71
N ARG A 32 5.59 -18.82 7.93
CA ARG A 32 4.79 -18.56 9.12
C ARG A 32 3.39 -19.15 9.00
N PRO A 33 2.72 -19.49 10.12
CA PRO A 33 1.37 -20.05 10.09
C PRO A 33 0.30 -19.06 9.63
N GLY A 34 0.62 -17.75 9.61
CA GLY A 34 -0.28 -16.69 9.13
C GLY A 34 0.46 -15.58 8.43
N ARG A 35 -0.24 -14.84 7.56
CA ARG A 35 0.30 -13.67 6.84
C ARG A 35 0.49 -12.46 7.73
N ILE A 36 -0.22 -12.41 8.84
CA ILE A 36 -0.11 -11.38 9.88
C ILE A 36 0.06 -12.04 11.24
N ALA A 37 0.81 -11.42 12.10
CA ALA A 37 0.83 -11.73 13.53
C ALA A 37 0.60 -10.47 14.36
N LEU A 38 -0.10 -10.64 15.49
CA LEU A 38 -0.11 -9.70 16.60
C LEU A 38 0.91 -10.16 17.62
N TRP A 39 1.87 -9.32 17.93
CA TRP A 39 2.88 -9.54 18.96
C TRP A 39 2.51 -8.79 20.23
N GLU A 40 2.45 -9.53 21.35
CA GLU A 40 2.26 -9.02 22.70
C GLU A 40 3.51 -9.39 23.51
N GLY A 41 4.53 -8.54 23.45
CA GLY A 41 5.86 -8.87 23.94
C GLY A 41 6.53 -9.98 23.11
N GLN A 42 6.78 -11.14 23.70
CA GLN A 42 7.38 -12.30 23.03
C GLN A 42 6.34 -13.30 22.47
N ASP A 43 5.10 -13.19 22.87
CA ASP A 43 4.02 -14.04 22.41
C ASP A 43 3.41 -13.50 21.10
N SER A 44 2.92 -14.39 20.25
CA SER A 44 2.27 -13.97 19.01
C SER A 44 1.03 -14.79 18.68
N THR A 45 0.03 -14.08 18.17
CA THR A 45 -1.18 -14.68 17.58
C THR A 45 -1.16 -14.47 16.08
N SER A 46 -1.23 -15.56 15.31
CA SER A 46 -1.23 -15.53 13.85
C SER A 46 -2.65 -15.44 13.28
N PHE A 47 -2.79 -14.66 12.21
CA PHE A 47 -4.03 -14.47 11.47
C PHE A 47 -3.81 -14.71 9.97
N LEU A 48 -4.90 -14.96 9.25
CA LEU A 48 -4.91 -15.18 7.81
C LEU A 48 -3.95 -16.32 7.42
N PRO A 49 -4.35 -17.58 7.61
CA PRO A 49 -3.49 -18.75 7.39
C PRO A 49 -2.79 -18.72 6.03
N THR A 50 -1.52 -19.09 6.02
CA THR A 50 -0.71 -19.25 4.81
C THR A 50 -0.73 -20.70 4.33
N ASP A 51 -1.83 -21.11 3.77
CA ASP A 51 -1.95 -22.36 3.02
C ASP A 51 -1.44 -22.25 1.57
N ALA A 52 -1.14 -21.01 1.16
CA ALA A 52 -0.69 -20.71 -0.18
C ALA A 52 0.84 -20.59 -0.28
N LYS A 53 1.39 -21.18 -1.33
CA LYS A 53 2.83 -21.16 -1.65
C LYS A 53 3.17 -20.15 -2.74
N VAL A 54 2.28 -19.20 -3.01
CA VAL A 54 2.43 -18.23 -4.11
C VAL A 54 3.46 -17.16 -3.79
N LEU A 55 4.12 -16.67 -4.82
CA LEU A 55 5.04 -15.54 -4.75
C LEU A 55 4.41 -14.35 -4.03
N ASN A 56 5.09 -13.90 -3.00
CA ASN A 56 4.71 -12.71 -2.28
C ASN A 56 5.09 -11.48 -3.12
N LEU A 57 4.11 -10.87 -3.76
CA LEU A 57 4.32 -9.59 -4.45
C LEU A 57 4.46 -8.49 -3.40
N GLU A 58 5.47 -7.66 -3.58
CA GLU A 58 5.82 -6.62 -2.61
C GLU A 58 4.72 -5.56 -2.52
N LEU A 59 4.29 -5.26 -1.29
CA LEU A 59 3.36 -4.17 -1.02
C LEU A 59 4.14 -2.87 -0.80
N LYS A 60 3.64 -1.78 -1.35
CA LYS A 60 4.21 -0.44 -1.11
C LYS A 60 3.84 0.09 0.27
N LEU A 61 4.78 0.76 0.91
CA LEU A 61 4.54 1.38 2.22
C LEU A 61 3.60 2.60 2.12
N PRO A 62 2.78 2.84 3.12
CA PRO A 62 2.58 2.05 4.33
C PRO A 62 1.70 0.82 4.08
N ILE A 63 2.06 -0.32 4.66
CA ILE A 63 1.23 -1.55 4.60
C ILE A 63 -0.02 -1.37 5.43
N PHE A 64 0.12 -0.79 6.63
CA PHE A 64 -0.97 -0.54 7.56
C PHE A 64 -1.40 0.92 7.53
N ASN A 65 -2.70 1.16 7.57
CA ASN A 65 -3.27 2.50 7.65
C ASN A 65 -4.16 2.63 8.89
N GLN A 66 -3.80 3.55 9.80
CA GLN A 66 -4.54 3.81 11.02
C GLN A 66 -5.77 4.67 10.76
N ASN A 67 -6.92 4.14 11.09
CA ASN A 67 -8.16 4.89 11.25
C ASN A 67 -8.43 5.13 12.75
N LYS A 68 -9.50 5.86 13.06
CA LYS A 68 -9.80 6.23 14.45
C LYS A 68 -9.90 5.01 15.38
N ASP A 69 -10.64 3.99 14.96
CA ASP A 69 -10.99 2.84 15.80
C ASP A 69 -10.48 1.50 15.26
N TYR A 70 -9.76 1.50 14.13
CA TYR A 70 -9.26 0.30 13.48
C TYR A 70 -8.05 0.58 12.60
N VAL A 71 -7.37 -0.48 12.21
CA VAL A 71 -6.27 -0.44 11.26
C VAL A 71 -6.69 -1.20 10.00
N THR A 72 -6.52 -0.59 8.82
CA THR A 72 -6.70 -1.27 7.53
C THR A 72 -5.37 -1.68 6.94
N PHE A 73 -5.41 -2.74 6.15
CA PHE A 73 -4.28 -3.25 5.35
C PHE A 73 -4.79 -4.05 4.16
N ILE A 74 -3.95 -4.24 3.16
CA ILE A 74 -4.30 -5.03 1.99
C ILE A 74 -3.92 -6.49 2.24
N ASP A 75 -4.80 -7.43 1.89
CA ASP A 75 -4.49 -8.86 1.89
C ASP A 75 -3.69 -9.25 0.64
N GLY A 76 -2.56 -8.58 0.45
CA GLY A 76 -1.60 -8.90 -0.61
C GLY A 76 -2.23 -9.06 -1.99
N ASN A 77 -1.87 -10.14 -2.65
CA ASN A 77 -2.30 -10.42 -4.04
C ASN A 77 -3.81 -10.61 -4.22
N ARG A 78 -4.57 -10.81 -3.14
CA ARG A 78 -6.04 -10.99 -3.21
C ARG A 78 -6.79 -9.68 -3.42
N SER A 79 -6.09 -8.55 -3.35
CA SER A 79 -6.69 -7.22 -3.55
C SER A 79 -7.90 -6.93 -2.67
N SER A 80 -7.97 -7.57 -1.51
CA SER A 80 -8.98 -7.28 -0.49
C SER A 80 -8.40 -6.42 0.61
N VAL A 81 -9.18 -5.43 1.03
CA VAL A 81 -8.85 -4.62 2.19
C VAL A 81 -9.42 -5.28 3.43
N MET A 82 -8.54 -5.57 4.35
CA MET A 82 -8.87 -6.13 5.65
C MET A 82 -8.82 -5.06 6.73
N LYS A 83 -9.50 -5.28 7.82
CA LYS A 83 -9.36 -4.44 9.01
C LYS A 83 -9.08 -5.26 10.26
N TYR A 84 -8.21 -4.73 11.09
CA TYR A 84 -8.00 -5.17 12.46
C TYR A 84 -8.71 -4.22 13.42
N CYS A 85 -9.50 -4.78 14.32
CA CYS A 85 -10.20 -4.06 15.39
C CYS A 85 -10.41 -5.01 16.57
N ASP A 86 -10.01 -4.61 17.76
CA ASP A 86 -10.24 -5.33 19.02
C ASP A 86 -9.87 -6.83 18.95
N GLY A 87 -8.64 -7.14 18.54
CA GLY A 87 -8.13 -8.50 18.46
C GLY A 87 -8.66 -9.33 17.31
N LYS A 88 -9.41 -8.76 16.36
CA LYS A 88 -10.03 -9.49 15.25
C LYS A 88 -9.68 -8.89 13.90
N ILE A 89 -9.48 -9.79 12.92
CA ILE A 89 -9.36 -9.41 11.51
C ILE A 89 -10.65 -9.80 10.79
N SER A 90 -11.15 -8.88 9.98
CA SER A 90 -12.34 -9.08 9.13
C SER A 90 -12.17 -8.39 7.78
N SER A 91 -12.92 -8.84 6.77
CA SER A 91 -13.02 -8.11 5.50
C SER A 91 -13.57 -6.70 5.74
N HIS A 92 -12.98 -5.72 5.07
CA HIS A 92 -13.39 -4.33 5.11
C HIS A 92 -13.96 -3.89 3.76
N GLN A 93 -13.22 -4.18 2.68
CA GLN A 93 -13.62 -3.88 1.32
C GLN A 93 -12.98 -4.86 0.34
N GLU A 94 -13.79 -5.38 -0.58
CA GLU A 94 -13.30 -6.11 -1.76
C GLU A 94 -13.09 -5.14 -2.91
N ILE A 95 -11.97 -5.30 -3.62
CA ILE A 95 -11.63 -4.49 -4.78
C ILE A 95 -11.71 -5.38 -6.01
N ASP A 96 -12.70 -5.11 -6.85
CA ASP A 96 -12.90 -5.83 -8.09
C ASP A 96 -11.95 -5.29 -9.17
N LEU A 97 -10.94 -6.09 -9.52
CA LEU A 97 -10.02 -5.81 -10.61
C LEU A 97 -10.48 -6.38 -11.95
N GLY A 98 -11.69 -6.95 -12.01
CA GLY A 98 -12.27 -7.49 -13.24
C GLY A 98 -11.40 -8.57 -13.88
N THR A 99 -11.07 -8.41 -15.15
CA THR A 99 -10.24 -9.36 -15.91
C THR A 99 -8.78 -9.41 -15.45
N TYR A 100 -8.35 -8.48 -14.63
CA TYR A 100 -7.01 -8.44 -14.04
C TYR A 100 -6.93 -9.11 -12.66
N ALA A 101 -8.04 -9.59 -12.11
CA ALA A 101 -8.02 -10.29 -10.83
C ALA A 101 -7.19 -11.57 -10.91
N ILE A 102 -6.33 -11.77 -9.90
CA ILE A 102 -5.54 -13.00 -9.80
C ILE A 102 -6.45 -14.16 -9.45
N ASN A 103 -6.39 -15.23 -10.22
CA ASN A 103 -7.22 -16.41 -9.99
C ASN A 103 -6.80 -17.14 -8.72
N ASP A 104 -7.77 -17.54 -7.91
CA ASP A 104 -7.55 -18.26 -6.65
C ASP A 104 -6.78 -19.58 -6.83
N SER A 105 -6.87 -20.24 -8.00
CA SER A 105 -6.11 -21.45 -8.29
C SER A 105 -4.60 -21.30 -8.14
N TYR A 106 -4.07 -20.09 -8.35
CA TYR A 106 -2.65 -19.85 -8.15
C TYR A 106 -2.22 -19.91 -6.68
N TYR A 107 -3.13 -19.65 -5.74
CA TYR A 107 -2.86 -19.72 -4.30
C TYR A 107 -2.87 -21.15 -3.73
N THR A 108 -3.41 -22.10 -4.46
CA THR A 108 -3.54 -23.50 -4.04
C THR A 108 -2.67 -24.47 -4.86
N HIS A 109 -1.83 -23.96 -5.75
CA HIS A 109 -1.00 -24.78 -6.62
C HIS A 109 0.16 -25.42 -5.86
N ASP A 110 0.38 -26.73 -6.05
CA ASP A 110 1.45 -27.46 -5.35
C ASP A 110 2.86 -27.00 -5.76
N ASP A 111 3.05 -26.66 -7.05
CA ASP A 111 4.26 -26.05 -7.57
C ASP A 111 4.07 -24.54 -7.69
N TRP A 112 4.42 -23.84 -6.61
CA TRP A 112 4.29 -22.40 -6.53
C TRP A 112 5.14 -21.63 -7.56
N MET A 113 6.30 -22.17 -7.97
CA MET A 113 7.17 -21.52 -8.94
C MET A 113 6.53 -21.53 -10.33
N SER A 114 6.01 -22.68 -10.76
CA SER A 114 5.27 -22.80 -12.03
C SER A 114 4.00 -21.93 -12.00
N ALA A 115 3.27 -21.91 -10.91
CA ALA A 115 2.09 -21.05 -10.76
C ALA A 115 2.45 -19.57 -10.84
N ALA A 116 3.52 -19.14 -10.19
CA ALA A 116 3.99 -17.75 -10.26
C ALA A 116 4.42 -17.36 -11.68
N MET A 117 5.18 -18.21 -12.35
CA MET A 117 5.60 -17.97 -13.74
C MET A 117 4.39 -17.90 -14.69
N GLU A 118 3.42 -18.79 -14.52
CA GLU A 118 2.19 -18.75 -15.32
C GLU A 118 1.39 -17.47 -15.05
N MET A 119 1.20 -17.10 -13.80
CA MET A 119 0.54 -15.86 -13.41
C MET A 119 1.22 -14.64 -14.03
N MET A 120 2.55 -14.57 -13.92
CA MET A 120 3.34 -13.45 -14.48
C MET A 120 3.35 -13.41 -16.00
N SER A 121 3.02 -14.50 -16.68
CA SER A 121 2.88 -14.54 -18.15
C SER A 121 1.52 -14.06 -18.65
N LYS A 122 0.59 -13.80 -17.77
CA LYS A 122 -0.79 -13.37 -18.07
C LYS A 122 -1.03 -11.94 -17.58
N PRO A 123 -2.09 -11.27 -18.05
CA PRO A 123 -2.54 -10.02 -17.47
C PRO A 123 -2.94 -10.23 -16.03
N PHE A 124 -2.50 -9.38 -15.13
CA PHE A 124 -2.95 -9.36 -13.73
C PHE A 124 -2.85 -7.95 -13.14
N GLY A 125 -3.57 -7.73 -12.07
CA GLY A 125 -3.52 -6.51 -11.28
C GLY A 125 -3.45 -6.80 -9.80
N ILE A 126 -2.79 -5.92 -9.07
CA ILE A 126 -2.74 -5.96 -7.61
C ILE A 126 -2.94 -4.55 -7.05
N VAL A 127 -3.56 -4.47 -5.90
CA VAL A 127 -3.61 -3.24 -5.11
C VAL A 127 -2.34 -3.20 -4.27
N GLU A 128 -1.45 -2.27 -4.57
CA GLU A 128 -0.17 -2.13 -3.86
C GLU A 128 -0.25 -1.21 -2.65
N ARG A 129 -1.21 -0.30 -2.67
CA ARG A 129 -1.43 0.65 -1.57
C ARG A 129 -2.91 1.03 -1.45
N TYR A 130 -3.38 1.08 -0.22
CA TYR A 130 -4.72 1.53 0.13
C TYR A 130 -4.64 2.38 1.40
N VAL A 131 -5.12 3.60 1.35
CA VAL A 131 -5.08 4.53 2.48
C VAL A 131 -6.41 5.26 2.60
N GLU A 132 -7.00 5.23 3.79
CA GLU A 132 -8.23 5.93 4.13
C GLU A 132 -7.97 7.14 5.01
N GLY A 133 -8.72 8.23 4.78
CA GLY A 133 -8.70 9.43 5.60
C GLY A 133 -10.10 9.92 5.96
N GLY A 134 -10.93 9.00 6.46
CA GLY A 134 -12.35 9.25 6.73
C GLY A 134 -13.22 8.78 5.55
N LYS A 135 -13.73 9.70 4.74
CA LYS A 135 -14.51 9.35 3.53
C LYS A 135 -13.67 9.32 2.26
N GLU A 136 -12.51 9.91 2.31
CA GLU A 136 -11.57 9.96 1.20
C GLU A 136 -10.67 8.72 1.23
N ILE A 137 -10.40 8.16 0.05
CA ILE A 137 -9.53 7.00 -0.13
C ILE A 137 -8.51 7.32 -1.22
N PHE A 138 -7.27 6.93 -0.98
CA PHE A 138 -6.24 6.86 -2.01
C PHE A 138 -5.88 5.39 -2.24
N MET A 139 -5.77 5.01 -3.51
CA MET A 139 -5.41 3.65 -3.91
C MET A 139 -4.40 3.67 -5.04
N GLU A 140 -3.45 2.77 -4.99
CA GLU A 140 -2.47 2.51 -6.05
C GLU A 140 -2.64 1.08 -6.53
N VAL A 141 -2.78 0.92 -7.83
CA VAL A 141 -3.01 -0.37 -8.48
C VAL A 141 -1.96 -0.58 -9.56
N PHE A 142 -1.18 -1.63 -9.42
CA PHE A 142 -0.30 -2.11 -10.48
C PHE A 142 -1.08 -3.02 -11.43
N VAL A 143 -0.87 -2.87 -12.73
CA VAL A 143 -1.47 -3.71 -13.75
C VAL A 143 -0.42 -4.15 -14.76
N GLN A 144 -0.35 -5.46 -15.01
CA GLN A 144 0.32 -6.04 -16.17
C GLN A 144 -0.70 -6.27 -17.27
N THR A 145 -0.47 -5.68 -18.45
CA THR A 145 -1.39 -5.80 -19.59
C THR A 145 -1.13 -7.07 -20.41
N PRO A 146 -2.08 -7.46 -21.30
CA PRO A 146 -1.91 -8.62 -22.19
C PRO A 146 -0.68 -8.53 -23.08
N GLU A 147 -0.25 -7.33 -23.44
CA GLU A 147 0.91 -7.05 -24.28
C GLU A 147 2.24 -7.11 -23.48
N GLY A 148 2.18 -7.42 -22.19
CA GLY A 148 3.34 -7.49 -21.29
C GLY A 148 3.84 -6.12 -20.79
N GLY A 149 3.11 -5.05 -21.07
CA GLY A 149 3.36 -3.73 -20.50
C GLY A 149 2.91 -3.66 -19.03
N THR A 150 3.56 -2.83 -18.25
CA THR A 150 3.19 -2.59 -16.85
C THR A 150 2.78 -1.14 -16.64
N HIS A 151 1.72 -0.91 -15.87
CA HIS A 151 1.18 0.41 -15.58
C HIS A 151 0.78 0.53 -14.11
N ASP A 152 1.10 1.67 -13.52
CA ASP A 152 0.57 2.07 -12.22
C ASP A 152 -0.64 2.99 -12.44
N TYR A 153 -1.75 2.66 -11.79
CA TYR A 153 -2.95 3.48 -11.75
C TYR A 153 -3.16 3.99 -10.33
N TYR A 154 -3.56 5.24 -10.25
CA TYR A 154 -3.81 5.93 -8.99
C TYR A 154 -5.26 6.34 -8.93
N GLY A 155 -5.95 5.90 -7.88
CA GLY A 155 -7.34 6.21 -7.61
C GLY A 155 -7.47 7.14 -6.40
N ILE A 156 -8.26 8.18 -6.54
CA ILE A 156 -8.69 9.01 -5.41
C ILE A 156 -10.21 8.96 -5.35
N PHE A 157 -10.74 8.45 -4.23
CA PHE A 157 -12.16 8.54 -3.93
C PHE A 157 -12.42 9.83 -3.15
N ASN A 158 -13.21 10.72 -3.74
CA ASN A 158 -13.59 11.98 -3.14
C ASN A 158 -14.96 12.40 -3.66
N ASN A 159 -15.79 12.99 -2.80
CA ASN A 159 -17.15 13.43 -3.15
C ASN A 159 -17.99 12.32 -3.81
N ASN A 160 -17.95 11.10 -3.27
CA ASN A 160 -18.65 9.90 -3.72
C ASN A 160 -18.34 9.46 -5.16
N ARG A 161 -17.17 9.77 -5.67
CA ARG A 161 -16.69 9.31 -6.98
C ARG A 161 -15.21 8.98 -6.95
N TRP A 162 -14.81 8.03 -7.79
CA TRP A 162 -13.42 7.74 -8.10
C TRP A 162 -12.91 8.65 -9.22
N ILE A 163 -11.72 9.16 -9.04
CA ILE A 163 -10.93 9.82 -10.08
C ILE A 163 -9.68 8.97 -10.26
N TRP A 164 -9.51 8.44 -11.47
CA TRP A 164 -8.38 7.60 -11.82
C TRP A 164 -7.43 8.34 -12.75
N PHE A 165 -6.15 8.12 -12.57
CA PHE A 165 -5.10 8.61 -13.45
C PHE A 165 -3.93 7.66 -13.48
N SER A 166 -3.21 7.63 -14.61
CA SER A 166 -1.93 6.97 -14.76
C SER A 166 -0.88 8.05 -15.00
N PRO A 167 0.18 8.14 -14.23
CA PRO A 167 1.25 9.08 -14.51
C PRO A 167 1.96 8.65 -15.80
N GLY A 168 2.17 9.58 -16.73
CA GLY A 168 2.94 9.34 -17.94
C GLY A 168 4.40 9.10 -17.61
N THR A 169 5.04 10.12 -17.05
CA THR A 169 6.42 10.04 -16.56
C THR A 169 6.53 10.59 -15.14
N THR A 170 7.56 10.17 -14.40
CA THR A 170 7.84 10.68 -13.05
C THR A 170 7.98 12.22 -12.99
N ASN A 171 8.33 12.86 -14.12
CA ASN A 171 8.46 14.30 -14.20
C ASN A 171 7.12 15.03 -14.35
N GLU A 172 6.08 14.35 -14.86
CA GLU A 172 4.75 14.92 -15.04
C GLU A 172 3.93 14.91 -13.76
N HIS A 173 4.13 13.88 -12.92
CA HIS A 173 3.36 13.71 -11.70
C HIS A 173 4.25 13.30 -10.50
N PRO A 174 5.17 14.18 -10.07
CA PRO A 174 6.18 13.85 -9.05
C PRO A 174 5.57 13.53 -7.67
N PHE A 175 4.32 13.94 -7.44
CA PHE A 175 3.65 13.71 -6.15
C PHE A 175 3.10 12.29 -6.00
N VAL A 176 2.79 11.63 -7.10
CA VAL A 176 1.98 10.40 -7.10
C VAL A 176 2.68 9.24 -6.40
N ASN A 177 3.93 8.96 -6.75
CA ASN A 177 4.72 7.89 -6.13
C ASN A 177 5.10 8.20 -4.67
N SER A 178 4.77 9.38 -4.19
CA SER A 178 5.21 9.94 -2.92
C SER A 178 4.11 9.98 -1.87
N PHE A 179 2.87 9.64 -2.23
CA PHE A 179 1.76 9.62 -1.28
C PHE A 179 2.01 8.60 -0.17
N ARG A 180 1.79 9.02 1.07
CA ARG A 180 1.98 8.19 2.25
C ARG A 180 0.73 8.02 3.08
N THR A 181 -0.07 9.07 3.20
CA THR A 181 -1.31 9.03 3.99
C THR A 181 -2.29 10.10 3.54
N ILE A 182 -3.53 9.94 3.93
CA ILE A 182 -4.61 10.92 3.72
C ILE A 182 -5.25 11.24 5.08
N LYS A 183 -5.58 12.51 5.29
CA LYS A 183 -6.33 12.94 6.47
C LYS A 183 -7.39 13.94 6.05
N GLY A 184 -8.65 13.50 6.11
CA GLY A 184 -9.74 14.23 5.47
C GLY A 184 -9.40 14.46 3.99
N LYS A 185 -9.62 15.66 3.50
CA LYS A 185 -9.33 16.04 2.12
C LYS A 185 -7.86 16.40 1.84
N THR A 186 -6.92 15.97 2.67
CA THR A 186 -5.50 16.30 2.47
C THR A 186 -4.67 15.03 2.33
N LEU A 187 -4.02 14.88 1.18
CA LEU A 187 -3.00 13.87 0.93
C LEU A 187 -1.64 14.39 1.39
N TYR A 188 -0.85 13.55 2.03
CA TYR A 188 0.50 13.85 2.48
C TYR A 188 1.50 13.04 1.67
N CYS A 189 2.50 13.72 1.14
CA CYS A 189 3.55 13.15 0.29
C CYS A 189 4.91 13.40 0.93
N ILE A 190 5.81 12.42 0.79
CA ILE A 190 7.24 12.63 1.10
C ILE A 190 7.97 12.75 -0.23
N LEU A 191 8.56 13.89 -0.48
CA LEU A 191 9.20 14.23 -1.75
C LEU A 191 10.70 14.42 -1.58
N ASN A 192 11.45 13.94 -2.55
CA ASN A 192 12.85 14.30 -2.70
C ASN A 192 12.93 15.75 -3.24
N PRO A 193 13.67 16.66 -2.59
CA PRO A 193 13.82 18.06 -3.05
C PRO A 193 14.35 18.18 -4.48
N TYR A 194 15.21 17.27 -4.90
CA TYR A 194 15.72 17.24 -6.27
C TYR A 194 14.61 17.10 -7.30
N ILE A 195 13.61 16.26 -7.03
CA ILE A 195 12.43 16.10 -7.91
C ILE A 195 11.66 17.40 -8.00
N LEU A 196 11.44 18.09 -6.87
CA LEU A 196 10.74 19.38 -6.86
C LEU A 196 11.50 20.47 -7.62
N LYS A 197 12.81 20.53 -7.45
CA LYS A 197 13.65 21.55 -8.12
C LYS A 197 13.72 21.35 -9.64
N ASN A 198 13.55 20.12 -10.12
CA ASN A 198 13.64 19.76 -11.54
C ASN A 198 12.30 19.44 -12.21
N MET A 199 11.17 19.68 -11.53
CA MET A 199 9.86 19.47 -12.15
C MET A 199 9.57 20.54 -13.21
N GLN A 200 8.62 20.25 -14.07
CA GLN A 200 8.20 21.16 -15.16
C GLN A 200 7.66 22.50 -14.60
N GLU A 201 7.92 23.57 -15.31
CA GLU A 201 7.55 24.94 -14.88
C GLU A 201 6.04 25.09 -14.65
N GLU A 202 5.20 24.42 -15.46
CA GLU A 202 3.73 24.43 -15.30
C GLU A 202 3.28 23.85 -13.97
N LEU A 203 4.07 22.93 -13.40
CA LEU A 203 3.78 22.33 -12.11
C LEU A 203 4.34 23.17 -10.96
N LYS A 204 5.45 23.86 -11.16
CA LYS A 204 6.07 24.74 -10.15
C LYS A 204 5.15 25.88 -9.71
N VAL A 205 4.34 26.42 -10.61
CA VAL A 205 3.38 27.50 -10.30
C VAL A 205 2.31 27.11 -9.28
N LYS A 206 2.14 25.80 -9.03
CA LYS A 206 1.22 25.28 -8.02
C LYS A 206 1.86 25.16 -6.63
N ILE A 207 3.16 25.36 -6.52
CA ILE A 207 3.89 25.27 -5.25
C ILE A 207 3.89 26.65 -4.60
N THR A 208 3.35 26.75 -3.39
CA THR A 208 3.25 28.02 -2.65
C THR A 208 4.51 28.35 -1.85
N THR A 209 5.38 27.37 -1.62
CA THR A 209 6.65 27.55 -0.90
C THR A 209 7.76 27.89 -1.89
N PRO A 210 8.56 28.95 -1.66
CA PRO A 210 9.70 29.26 -2.53
C PRO A 210 10.67 28.09 -2.63
N LEU A 211 11.02 27.67 -3.86
CA LEU A 211 11.87 26.49 -4.09
C LEU A 211 13.27 26.66 -3.50
N GLU A 212 13.76 27.89 -3.40
CA GLU A 212 15.06 28.21 -2.81
C GLU A 212 15.11 27.94 -1.30
N SER A 213 13.95 27.95 -0.63
CA SER A 213 13.82 27.70 0.80
C SER A 213 13.63 26.21 1.14
N ILE A 214 13.57 25.34 0.13
CA ILE A 214 13.38 23.89 0.33
C ILE A 214 14.71 23.28 0.79
N PRO A 215 14.73 22.60 1.95
CA PRO A 215 15.95 21.93 2.43
C PRO A 215 16.39 20.82 1.49
N ASP A 216 17.65 20.39 1.58
CA ASP A 216 18.21 19.35 0.73
C ASP A 216 17.86 17.92 1.19
N ASP A 217 17.24 17.76 2.36
CA ASP A 217 16.86 16.44 2.88
C ASP A 217 15.60 15.90 2.17
N PHE A 218 14.46 16.01 2.80
CA PHE A 218 13.16 15.65 2.22
C PHE A 218 12.08 16.66 2.63
N VAL A 219 11.01 16.68 1.83
CA VAL A 219 9.91 17.63 2.01
C VAL A 219 8.62 16.87 2.23
N ILE A 220 7.84 17.30 3.21
CA ILE A 220 6.45 16.85 3.35
C ILE A 220 5.57 17.83 2.59
N ALA A 221 5.03 17.38 1.48
CA ALA A 221 4.05 18.15 0.72
C ALA A 221 2.62 17.77 1.11
N LYS A 222 1.71 18.74 1.01
CA LYS A 222 0.28 18.57 1.23
C LYS A 222 -0.46 18.89 -0.06
N VAL A 223 -1.28 17.92 -0.50
CA VAL A 223 -2.16 18.09 -1.67
C VAL A 223 -3.59 18.13 -1.18
N HIS A 224 -4.26 19.26 -1.36
CA HIS A 224 -5.65 19.42 -0.97
C HIS A 224 -6.59 18.97 -2.09
N LEU A 225 -7.54 18.11 -1.76
CA LEU A 225 -8.60 17.65 -2.66
C LEU A 225 -9.77 18.65 -2.60
N ASN A 226 -10.20 19.14 -3.72
CA ASN A 226 -11.32 20.08 -3.83
C ASN A 226 -12.69 19.37 -3.76
#